data_d6b859d91edce74f797599cde6fe0028
#
_entry.id   d6b859d91edce74f797599cde6fe0028
#
_cell.length_a   1.000
_cell.length_b   1.000
_cell.length_c   1.000
_cell.angle_alpha   90.00
_cell.angle_beta   90.00
_cell.angle_gamma   90.00
#
_symmetry.space_group_name_H-M   'P 1'
#
loop_
_entity.id
_entity.type
_entity.pdbx_description
1 polymer ?
#
loop_
_entity_poly.entity_id
_entity_poly.type
_entity_poly.pdbx_seq_one_letter_code
_entity_poly.pdbx_strand_id
1 'polypeptide(L)'
;MPDKTRILVTNCNTTVAMTEEICAGARAAAGPGTEIVGLTPFWGPESAEGWVDSYLSAAAVLDLLRDVDEPFDALVMAGFGEHGREGARELLDVPVVDITEAAAHLACLLGRRYGVVTTLERSCGQIEDSLLTAGVAQHCAAVVATGLGVLELADEARALAAITAAGARARQAGAEVLVLGCAGMTRLVRTVASDLGMPVVDGVAAAVKLAESLVGLGLSTSRVGSYAKPLAKQRQWGLPPTTSQGCQGPARA
;
A
#
# COMPACT_ATOMS: atom_id res chain seq x y z
N MET A 1 -7.46 31.82 -2.87
CA MET A 1 -7.33 30.78 -1.81
C MET A 1 -6.04 30.07 -2.14
N PRO A 2 -5.21 29.65 -1.18
CA PRO A 2 -4.10 28.77 -1.54
C PRO A 2 -4.70 27.54 -2.24
N ASP A 3 -4.08 27.10 -3.32
CA ASP A 3 -4.53 25.92 -4.04
C ASP A 3 -4.57 24.73 -3.07
N LYS A 4 -5.67 23.96 -3.12
CA LYS A 4 -5.78 22.75 -2.30
C LYS A 4 -4.75 21.75 -2.76
N THR A 5 -4.01 21.15 -1.81
CA THR A 5 -3.16 20.01 -2.10
C THR A 5 -4.03 18.83 -2.53
N ARG A 6 -3.82 18.30 -3.72
CA ARG A 6 -4.59 17.17 -4.27
C ARG A 6 -3.74 15.90 -4.21
N ILE A 7 -4.18 14.94 -3.41
CA ILE A 7 -3.51 13.65 -3.23
C ILE A 7 -4.36 12.55 -3.86
N LEU A 8 -3.77 11.84 -4.81
CA LEU A 8 -4.36 10.61 -5.33
C LEU A 8 -4.05 9.46 -4.38
N VAL A 9 -5.04 8.60 -4.12
CA VAL A 9 -4.89 7.40 -3.31
C VAL A 9 -5.31 6.21 -4.14
N THR A 10 -4.34 5.39 -4.57
CA THR A 10 -4.63 4.21 -5.39
C THR A 10 -4.73 2.95 -4.54
N ASN A 11 -5.83 2.22 -4.70
CA ASN A 11 -5.93 0.84 -4.24
C ASN A 11 -5.05 -0.05 -5.14
N CYS A 12 -4.58 -1.17 -4.63
CA CYS A 12 -3.79 -2.15 -5.39
C CYS A 12 -4.64 -3.26 -6.03
N ASN A 13 -5.96 -3.27 -5.80
CA ASN A 13 -6.88 -4.29 -6.32
C ASN A 13 -8.13 -3.65 -6.94
N THR A 14 -9.01 -4.47 -7.52
CA THR A 14 -10.17 -4.01 -8.29
C THR A 14 -11.44 -3.79 -7.44
N THR A 15 -11.36 -3.98 -6.12
CA THR A 15 -12.53 -3.87 -5.21
C THR A 15 -12.82 -2.41 -4.87
N VAL A 16 -13.83 -1.82 -5.50
CA VAL A 16 -14.23 -0.42 -5.33
C VAL A 16 -14.58 -0.09 -3.88
N ALA A 17 -15.30 -0.96 -3.18
CA ALA A 17 -15.67 -0.75 -1.79
C ALA A 17 -14.43 -0.58 -0.88
N MET A 18 -13.35 -1.31 -1.16
CA MET A 18 -12.08 -1.12 -0.44
C MET A 18 -11.45 0.24 -0.73
N THR A 19 -11.51 0.71 -1.98
CA THR A 19 -11.03 2.07 -2.31
C THR A 19 -11.80 3.12 -1.53
N GLU A 20 -13.12 2.97 -1.40
CA GLU A 20 -13.96 3.89 -0.63
C GLU A 20 -13.59 3.91 0.86
N GLU A 21 -13.36 2.74 1.48
CA GLU A 21 -12.91 2.64 2.87
C GLU A 21 -11.52 3.26 3.07
N ILE A 22 -10.56 2.96 2.18
CA ILE A 22 -9.22 3.55 2.18
C ILE A 22 -9.31 5.07 2.10
N CYS A 23 -10.11 5.59 1.18
CA CYS A 23 -10.30 7.02 1.01
C CYS A 23 -10.99 7.69 2.21
N ALA A 24 -11.90 6.98 2.89
CA ALA A 24 -12.49 7.47 4.12
C ALA A 24 -11.43 7.65 5.23
N GLY A 25 -10.54 6.66 5.40
CA GLY A 25 -9.38 6.73 6.31
C GLY A 25 -8.41 7.85 5.92
N ALA A 26 -8.10 7.97 4.63
CA ALA A 26 -7.23 9.01 4.10
C ALA A 26 -7.79 10.43 4.36
N ARG A 27 -9.10 10.64 4.11
CA ARG A 27 -9.77 11.92 4.41
C ARG A 27 -9.80 12.25 5.89
N ALA A 28 -9.98 11.25 6.76
CA ALA A 28 -9.95 11.44 8.20
C ALA A 28 -8.57 11.86 8.71
N ALA A 29 -7.50 11.46 8.04
CA ALA A 29 -6.13 11.84 8.35
C ALA A 29 -5.72 13.16 7.70
N ALA A 30 -6.28 13.51 6.56
CA ALA A 30 -5.91 14.68 5.77
C ALA A 30 -6.12 16.01 6.50
N GLY A 31 -5.26 16.98 6.22
CA GLY A 31 -5.42 18.35 6.68
C GLY A 31 -6.56 19.09 5.95
N PRO A 32 -7.06 20.21 6.50
CA PRO A 32 -8.23 20.91 5.96
C PRO A 32 -8.02 21.48 4.55
N GLY A 33 -6.76 21.61 4.10
CA GLY A 33 -6.39 22.08 2.76
C GLY A 33 -6.13 20.95 1.76
N THR A 34 -6.35 19.68 2.13
CA THR A 34 -6.03 18.53 1.30
C THR A 34 -7.30 17.88 0.73
N GLU A 35 -7.29 17.64 -0.56
CA GLU A 35 -8.30 16.87 -1.29
C GLU A 35 -7.79 15.45 -1.53
N ILE A 36 -8.59 14.44 -1.20
CA ILE A 36 -8.29 13.02 -1.43
C ILE A 36 -9.15 12.49 -2.57
N VAL A 37 -8.49 11.97 -3.60
CA VAL A 37 -9.13 11.34 -4.77
C VAL A 37 -8.72 9.88 -4.85
N GLY A 38 -9.72 8.98 -4.79
CA GLY A 38 -9.50 7.53 -4.85
C GLY A 38 -9.38 7.02 -6.28
N LEU A 39 -8.47 6.10 -6.50
CA LEU A 39 -8.29 5.39 -7.76
C LEU A 39 -8.39 3.88 -7.54
N THR A 40 -9.17 3.22 -8.39
CA THR A 40 -9.32 1.76 -8.40
C THR A 40 -8.86 1.23 -9.74
N PRO A 41 -7.90 0.29 -9.81
CA PRO A 41 -7.56 -0.38 -11.05
C PRO A 41 -8.78 -1.09 -11.65
N PHE A 42 -8.98 -0.98 -12.97
CA PHE A 42 -10.12 -1.59 -13.67
C PHE A 42 -9.88 -3.04 -14.07
N TRP A 43 -8.67 -3.56 -13.89
CA TRP A 43 -8.27 -4.96 -14.08
C TRP A 43 -7.25 -5.35 -13.01
N GLY A 44 -7.01 -6.65 -12.85
CA GLY A 44 -6.15 -7.20 -11.82
C GLY A 44 -6.92 -8.09 -10.84
N PRO A 45 -6.35 -8.45 -9.70
CA PRO A 45 -7.02 -9.26 -8.69
C PRO A 45 -8.04 -8.44 -7.88
N GLU A 46 -9.06 -9.10 -7.36
CA GLU A 46 -10.02 -8.48 -6.42
C GLU A 46 -9.41 -8.25 -5.02
N SER A 47 -8.36 -9.02 -4.67
CA SER A 47 -7.53 -8.84 -3.48
C SER A 47 -6.10 -9.26 -3.80
N ALA A 48 -5.11 -8.64 -3.15
CA ALA A 48 -3.70 -8.99 -3.31
C ALA A 48 -3.23 -9.80 -2.11
N GLU A 49 -3.00 -11.10 -2.31
CA GLU A 49 -2.74 -12.05 -1.23
C GLU A 49 -1.49 -12.92 -1.47
N GLY A 50 -0.63 -12.54 -2.38
CA GLY A 50 0.61 -13.25 -2.68
C GLY A 50 1.32 -12.68 -3.89
N TRP A 51 2.43 -13.31 -4.28
CA TRP A 51 3.32 -12.79 -5.33
C TRP A 51 2.64 -12.63 -6.69
N VAL A 52 1.81 -13.61 -7.10
CA VAL A 52 1.10 -13.52 -8.40
C VAL A 52 0.17 -12.31 -8.41
N ASP A 53 -0.63 -12.16 -7.35
CA ASP A 53 -1.56 -11.03 -7.22
C ASP A 53 -0.80 -9.72 -7.18
N SER A 54 0.33 -9.67 -6.47
CA SER A 54 1.17 -8.49 -6.35
C SER A 54 1.71 -8.02 -7.69
N TYR A 55 2.22 -8.92 -8.53
CA TYR A 55 2.71 -8.57 -9.86
C TYR A 55 1.59 -8.10 -10.79
N LEU A 56 0.43 -8.75 -10.73
CA LEU A 56 -0.74 -8.30 -11.49
C LEU A 56 -1.24 -6.93 -10.99
N SER A 57 -1.31 -6.73 -9.68
CA SER A 57 -1.63 -5.45 -9.06
C SER A 57 -0.67 -4.35 -9.49
N ALA A 58 0.64 -4.61 -9.45
CA ALA A 58 1.64 -3.66 -9.88
C ALA A 58 1.45 -3.23 -11.33
N ALA A 59 1.23 -4.20 -12.23
CA ALA A 59 0.98 -3.91 -13.63
C ALA A 59 -0.31 -3.09 -13.83
N ALA A 60 -1.40 -3.45 -13.14
CA ALA A 60 -2.68 -2.77 -13.25
C ALA A 60 -2.64 -1.33 -12.68
N VAL A 61 -1.95 -1.13 -11.55
CA VAL A 61 -1.74 0.20 -10.96
C VAL A 61 -0.91 1.09 -11.90
N LEU A 62 0.18 0.57 -12.46
CA LEU A 62 1.00 1.34 -13.40
C LEU A 62 0.25 1.69 -14.69
N ASP A 63 -0.61 0.80 -15.16
CA ASP A 63 -1.48 1.04 -16.32
C ASP A 63 -2.49 2.16 -16.03
N LEU A 64 -3.14 2.10 -14.85
CA LEU A 64 -4.06 3.14 -14.38
C LEU A 64 -3.36 4.51 -14.26
N LEU A 65 -2.17 4.57 -13.66
CA LEU A 65 -1.46 5.82 -13.39
C LEU A 65 -0.98 6.53 -14.67
N ARG A 66 -0.74 5.79 -15.74
CA ARG A 66 -0.37 6.36 -17.03
C ARG A 66 -1.46 7.24 -17.63
N ASP A 67 -2.71 6.88 -17.40
CA ASP A 67 -3.88 7.51 -18.03
C ASP A 67 -4.54 8.58 -17.11
N VAL A 68 -3.87 8.97 -16.03
CA VAL A 68 -4.34 10.08 -15.17
C VAL A 68 -3.93 11.41 -15.79
N ASP A 69 -4.90 12.11 -16.38
CA ASP A 69 -4.67 13.41 -17.04
C ASP A 69 -4.84 14.62 -16.11
N GLU A 70 -5.58 14.46 -15.01
CA GLU A 70 -5.84 15.56 -14.08
C GLU A 70 -4.63 15.85 -13.20
N PRO A 71 -4.26 17.14 -12.97
CA PRO A 71 -3.13 17.49 -12.13
C PRO A 71 -3.37 17.08 -10.66
N PHE A 72 -2.31 16.62 -10.03
CA PHE A 72 -2.26 16.27 -8.61
C PHE A 72 -0.87 16.50 -8.04
N ASP A 73 -0.76 16.62 -6.71
CA ASP A 73 0.46 17.03 -6.02
C ASP A 73 1.23 15.85 -5.41
N ALA A 74 0.57 14.74 -5.10
CA ALA A 74 1.20 13.53 -4.58
C ALA A 74 0.36 12.28 -4.88
N LEU A 75 1.02 11.12 -4.88
CA LEU A 75 0.38 9.80 -4.93
C LEU A 75 0.61 9.04 -3.63
N VAL A 76 -0.44 8.49 -3.05
CA VAL A 76 -0.39 7.47 -1.99
C VAL A 76 -0.74 6.12 -2.61
N MET A 77 0.15 5.14 -2.47
CA MET A 77 -0.09 3.77 -2.90
C MET A 77 -0.56 2.93 -1.71
N ALA A 78 -1.84 2.57 -1.73
CA ALA A 78 -2.53 1.95 -0.59
C ALA A 78 -2.57 0.42 -0.64
N GLY A 79 -1.55 -0.21 -1.20
CA GLY A 79 -1.26 -1.64 -1.11
C GLY A 79 -0.11 -1.89 -0.15
N PHE A 80 -0.31 -2.71 0.89
CA PHE A 80 0.76 -3.02 1.85
C PHE A 80 1.62 -4.19 1.34
N GLY A 81 2.92 -3.95 1.20
CA GLY A 81 3.89 -4.81 0.52
C GLY A 81 4.54 -4.08 -0.65
N GLU A 82 4.65 -4.72 -1.80
CA GLU A 82 5.15 -4.10 -3.04
C GLU A 82 4.15 -4.34 -4.18
N HIS A 83 3.56 -3.28 -4.69
CA HIS A 83 2.54 -3.30 -5.74
C HIS A 83 2.79 -2.24 -6.82
N GLY A 84 4.06 -2.06 -7.22
CA GLY A 84 4.45 -1.16 -8.32
C GLY A 84 4.99 0.20 -7.88
N ARG A 85 5.34 0.39 -6.61
CA ARG A 85 5.86 1.65 -6.05
C ARG A 85 7.04 2.22 -6.84
N GLU A 86 8.03 1.39 -7.13
CA GLU A 86 9.23 1.85 -7.84
C GLU A 86 8.91 2.28 -9.27
N GLY A 87 8.01 1.55 -9.95
CA GLY A 87 7.53 1.93 -11.27
C GLY A 87 6.70 3.22 -11.26
N ALA A 88 5.88 3.43 -10.24
CA ALA A 88 5.13 4.68 -10.07
C ALA A 88 6.07 5.88 -9.89
N ARG A 89 7.18 5.71 -9.16
CA ARG A 89 8.23 6.72 -9.01
C ARG A 89 8.93 7.05 -10.32
N GLU A 90 9.13 6.09 -11.23
CA GLU A 90 9.64 6.37 -12.57
C GLU A 90 8.64 7.14 -13.45
N LEU A 91 7.35 6.85 -13.33
CA LEU A 91 6.30 7.43 -14.17
C LEU A 91 5.96 8.88 -13.77
N LEU A 92 5.89 9.18 -12.47
CA LEU A 92 5.28 10.39 -11.95
C LEU A 92 6.33 11.42 -11.47
N ASP A 93 6.08 12.69 -11.74
CA ASP A 93 6.95 13.80 -11.32
C ASP A 93 6.66 14.30 -9.88
N VAL A 94 5.62 13.76 -9.25
CA VAL A 94 5.19 14.10 -7.88
C VAL A 94 5.75 13.11 -6.85
N PRO A 95 5.71 13.42 -5.55
CA PRO A 95 6.04 12.45 -4.51
C PRO A 95 5.13 11.23 -4.58
N VAL A 96 5.72 10.04 -4.50
CA VAL A 96 5.01 8.76 -4.39
C VAL A 96 5.31 8.15 -3.03
N VAL A 97 4.29 8.02 -2.21
CA VAL A 97 4.38 7.49 -0.84
C VAL A 97 3.60 6.18 -0.73
N ASP A 98 4.31 5.11 -0.44
CA ASP A 98 3.73 3.80 -0.21
C ASP A 98 3.37 3.63 1.28
N ILE A 99 2.23 3.00 1.58
CA ILE A 99 1.74 2.85 2.95
C ILE A 99 2.64 1.95 3.81
N THR A 100 3.39 1.02 3.21
CA THR A 100 4.35 0.16 3.91
C THR A 100 5.53 0.94 4.43
N GLU A 101 6.18 1.69 3.53
CA GLU A 101 7.30 2.57 3.89
C GLU A 101 6.89 3.63 4.91
N ALA A 102 5.76 4.29 4.64
CA ALA A 102 5.26 5.36 5.51
C ALA A 102 5.03 4.87 6.93
N ALA A 103 4.33 3.74 7.09
CA ALA A 103 4.04 3.19 8.41
C ALA A 103 5.31 2.75 9.14
N ALA A 104 6.21 2.04 8.45
CA ALA A 104 7.44 1.54 9.05
C ALA A 104 8.38 2.67 9.49
N HIS A 105 8.55 3.72 8.65
CA HIS A 105 9.36 4.88 9.03
C HIS A 105 8.78 5.64 10.22
N LEU A 106 7.45 5.86 10.28
CA LEU A 106 6.84 6.49 11.45
C LEU A 106 6.93 5.61 12.69
N ALA A 107 6.80 4.28 12.55
CA ALA A 107 6.96 3.37 13.67
C ALA A 107 8.39 3.43 14.27
N CYS A 108 9.42 3.60 13.45
CA CYS A 108 10.81 3.79 13.90
C CYS A 108 11.02 5.08 14.73
N LEU A 109 10.13 6.07 14.62
CA LEU A 109 10.17 7.28 15.43
C LEU A 109 9.50 7.10 16.80
N LEU A 110 8.69 6.07 16.99
CA LEU A 110 7.87 5.82 18.17
C LEU A 110 8.43 4.74 19.09
N GLY A 111 9.25 3.85 18.57
CA GLY A 111 9.88 2.77 19.33
C GLY A 111 11.11 2.23 18.62
N ARG A 112 11.94 1.50 19.36
CA ARG A 112 13.16 0.90 18.80
C ARG A 112 12.86 -0.23 17.81
N ARG A 113 11.78 -0.99 18.07
CA ARG A 113 11.35 -2.10 17.23
C ARG A 113 9.86 -2.06 16.99
N TYR A 114 9.45 -2.28 15.76
CA TYR A 114 8.05 -2.41 15.40
C TYR A 114 7.72 -3.86 14.97
N GLY A 115 6.44 -4.21 15.05
CA GLY A 115 5.91 -5.43 14.45
C GLY A 115 4.87 -5.08 13.40
N VAL A 116 4.74 -5.92 12.38
CA VAL A 116 3.70 -5.79 11.35
C VAL A 116 2.66 -6.88 11.57
N VAL A 117 1.38 -6.52 11.54
CA VAL A 117 0.26 -7.47 11.48
C VAL A 117 -0.33 -7.43 10.08
N THR A 118 -0.29 -8.56 9.38
CA THR A 118 -0.82 -8.72 8.02
C THR A 118 -1.95 -9.75 7.96
N THR A 119 -2.50 -9.98 6.78
CA THR A 119 -3.62 -10.89 6.52
C THR A 119 -3.20 -12.35 6.53
N LEU A 120 -2.58 -12.82 5.46
CA LEU A 120 -2.20 -14.22 5.26
C LEU A 120 -0.70 -14.45 5.43
N GLU A 121 -0.34 -15.64 5.90
CA GLU A 121 1.05 -16.06 6.08
C GLU A 121 1.87 -15.93 4.80
N ARG A 122 1.27 -16.26 3.66
CA ARG A 122 1.93 -16.18 2.35
C ARG A 122 2.34 -14.75 1.92
N SER A 123 1.79 -13.72 2.58
CA SER A 123 2.14 -12.32 2.33
C SER A 123 3.32 -11.83 3.18
N CYS A 124 3.72 -12.59 4.22
CA CYS A 124 4.76 -12.15 5.14
C CYS A 124 6.09 -11.91 4.43
N GLY A 125 6.56 -12.87 3.61
CA GLY A 125 7.84 -12.73 2.90
C GLY A 125 7.90 -11.54 1.96
N GLN A 126 6.80 -11.23 1.28
CA GLN A 126 6.70 -10.03 0.42
C GLN A 126 6.81 -8.73 1.23
N ILE A 127 6.20 -8.70 2.41
CA ILE A 127 6.29 -7.55 3.31
C ILE A 127 7.72 -7.40 3.83
N GLU A 128 8.36 -8.50 4.23
CA GLU A 128 9.76 -8.50 4.68
C GLU A 128 10.70 -7.97 3.60
N ASP A 129 10.54 -8.38 2.34
CA ASP A 129 11.31 -7.88 1.21
C ASP A 129 11.06 -6.38 0.96
N SER A 130 9.80 -5.92 1.10
CA SER A 130 9.47 -4.49 0.99
C SER A 130 10.12 -3.66 2.09
N LEU A 131 10.13 -4.16 3.35
CA LEU A 131 10.81 -3.51 4.47
C LEU A 131 12.33 -3.50 4.31
N LEU A 132 12.90 -4.56 3.73
CA LEU A 132 14.32 -4.62 3.41
C LEU A 132 14.70 -3.57 2.36
N THR A 133 13.92 -3.46 1.29
CA THR A 133 14.11 -2.47 0.23
C THR A 133 13.98 -1.04 0.76
N ALA A 134 13.04 -0.80 1.69
CA ALA A 134 12.87 0.49 2.37
C ALA A 134 13.98 0.81 3.40
N GLY A 135 14.88 -0.13 3.70
CA GLY A 135 16.00 0.07 4.64
C GLY A 135 15.59 0.05 6.12
N VAL A 136 14.41 -0.45 6.47
CA VAL A 136 13.86 -0.44 7.84
C VAL A 136 13.66 -1.84 8.43
N ALA A 137 14.01 -2.90 7.70
CA ALA A 137 13.82 -4.29 8.12
C ALA A 137 14.53 -4.63 9.45
N GLN A 138 15.71 -4.02 9.73
CA GLN A 138 16.43 -4.24 10.99
C GLN A 138 15.68 -3.79 12.24
N HIS A 139 14.68 -2.93 12.10
CA HIS A 139 13.82 -2.49 13.19
C HIS A 139 12.55 -3.33 13.30
N CYS A 140 12.26 -4.20 12.33
CA CYS A 140 11.12 -5.10 12.38
C CYS A 140 11.39 -6.26 13.35
N ALA A 141 10.53 -6.41 14.36
CA ALA A 141 10.60 -7.51 15.33
C ALA A 141 10.02 -8.80 14.74
N ALA A 142 8.91 -8.68 14.04
CA ALA A 142 8.20 -9.77 13.38
C ALA A 142 7.15 -9.22 12.38
N VAL A 143 6.89 -10.01 11.34
CA VAL A 143 5.69 -9.88 10.50
C VAL A 143 4.77 -11.04 10.87
N VAL A 144 3.56 -10.76 11.30
CA VAL A 144 2.64 -11.75 11.89
C VAL A 144 1.31 -11.74 11.15
N ALA A 145 0.91 -12.86 10.59
CA ALA A 145 -0.36 -13.01 9.90
C ALA A 145 -1.53 -13.23 10.86
N THR A 146 -2.70 -12.65 10.53
CA THR A 146 -3.97 -12.92 11.23
C THR A 146 -4.57 -14.28 10.84
N GLY A 147 -4.26 -14.77 9.64
CA GLY A 147 -4.89 -15.94 9.02
C GLY A 147 -6.20 -15.61 8.31
N LEU A 148 -6.59 -14.34 8.24
CA LEU A 148 -7.78 -13.88 7.51
C LEU A 148 -7.38 -13.39 6.12
N GLY A 149 -8.18 -13.72 5.10
CA GLY A 149 -8.07 -13.12 3.78
C GLY A 149 -8.47 -11.64 3.80
N VAL A 150 -8.04 -10.90 2.77
CA VAL A 150 -8.28 -9.45 2.70
C VAL A 150 -9.77 -9.11 2.76
N LEU A 151 -10.62 -9.84 2.04
CA LEU A 151 -12.07 -9.61 2.00
C LEU A 151 -12.77 -10.06 3.31
N GLU A 152 -12.17 -10.98 4.07
CA GLU A 152 -12.72 -11.42 5.37
C GLU A 152 -12.58 -10.34 6.46
N LEU A 153 -11.76 -9.31 6.25
CA LEU A 153 -11.65 -8.17 7.17
C LEU A 153 -12.96 -7.36 7.29
N ALA A 154 -13.91 -7.56 6.39
CA ALA A 154 -15.25 -6.94 6.46
C ALA A 154 -16.03 -7.37 7.71
N ASP A 155 -15.78 -8.57 8.26
CA ASP A 155 -16.29 -8.98 9.57
C ASP A 155 -15.43 -8.32 10.67
N GLU A 156 -15.92 -7.18 11.16
CA GLU A 156 -15.17 -6.33 12.08
C GLU A 156 -14.82 -7.01 13.40
N ALA A 157 -15.75 -7.78 13.97
CA ALA A 157 -15.54 -8.46 15.26
C ALA A 157 -14.46 -9.56 15.13
N ARG A 158 -14.53 -10.33 14.06
CA ARG A 158 -13.56 -11.38 13.75
C ARG A 158 -12.19 -10.76 13.41
N ALA A 159 -12.17 -9.69 12.63
CA ALA A 159 -10.96 -8.97 12.27
C ALA A 159 -10.26 -8.39 13.51
N LEU A 160 -11.00 -7.71 14.39
CA LEU A 160 -10.46 -7.15 15.63
C LEU A 160 -9.82 -8.23 16.51
N ALA A 161 -10.53 -9.34 16.75
CA ALA A 161 -10.00 -10.43 17.57
C ALA A 161 -8.70 -11.02 16.96
N ALA A 162 -8.67 -11.27 15.65
CA ALA A 162 -7.52 -11.83 14.97
C ALA A 162 -6.33 -10.86 14.94
N ILE A 163 -6.56 -9.56 14.71
CA ILE A 163 -5.52 -8.52 14.69
C ILE A 163 -4.94 -8.34 16.09
N THR A 164 -5.77 -8.28 17.15
CA THR A 164 -5.31 -8.16 18.52
C THR A 164 -4.47 -9.37 18.93
N ALA A 165 -4.88 -10.57 18.56
CA ALA A 165 -4.11 -11.80 18.82
C ALA A 165 -2.76 -11.81 18.08
N ALA A 166 -2.73 -11.40 16.80
CA ALA A 166 -1.50 -11.27 16.03
C ALA A 166 -0.58 -10.19 16.60
N GLY A 167 -1.14 -9.05 17.01
CA GLY A 167 -0.41 -7.96 17.67
C GLY A 167 0.23 -8.39 18.98
N ALA A 168 -0.46 -9.19 19.78
CA ALA A 168 0.11 -9.78 21.00
C ALA A 168 1.31 -10.68 20.70
N ARG A 169 1.27 -11.48 19.61
CA ARG A 169 2.43 -12.28 19.15
C ARG A 169 3.60 -11.39 18.71
N ALA A 170 3.32 -10.31 17.96
CA ALA A 170 4.36 -9.36 17.57
C ALA A 170 5.02 -8.70 18.80
N ARG A 171 4.22 -8.33 19.81
CA ARG A 171 4.72 -7.80 21.10
C ARG A 171 5.61 -8.82 21.83
N GLN A 172 5.23 -10.09 21.85
CA GLN A 172 6.05 -11.18 22.43
C GLN A 172 7.40 -11.35 21.69
N ALA A 173 7.42 -11.08 20.37
CA ALA A 173 8.64 -11.05 19.58
C ALA A 173 9.50 -9.79 19.79
N GLY A 174 9.05 -8.87 20.64
CA GLY A 174 9.79 -7.66 21.03
C GLY A 174 9.38 -6.40 20.28
N ALA A 175 8.19 -6.36 19.69
CA ALA A 175 7.66 -5.13 19.11
C ALA A 175 7.19 -4.17 20.22
N GLU A 176 7.54 -2.90 20.10
CA GLU A 176 7.13 -1.79 20.95
C GLU A 176 6.06 -0.92 20.29
N VAL A 177 5.96 -1.01 18.96
CA VAL A 177 4.99 -0.34 18.11
C VAL A 177 4.40 -1.37 17.14
N LEU A 178 3.12 -1.27 16.83
CA LEU A 178 2.47 -2.12 15.85
C LEU A 178 2.19 -1.32 14.57
N VAL A 179 2.39 -1.95 13.43
CA VAL A 179 1.99 -1.47 12.11
C VAL A 179 0.89 -2.37 11.58
N LEU A 180 -0.23 -1.81 11.15
CA LEU A 180 -1.28 -2.58 10.48
C LEU A 180 -0.97 -2.70 8.99
N GLY A 181 -0.66 -3.92 8.58
CA GLY A 181 -0.18 -4.30 7.25
C GLY A 181 -1.30 -4.59 6.24
N CYS A 182 -2.41 -3.90 6.35
CA CYS A 182 -3.48 -3.89 5.36
C CYS A 182 -4.31 -2.62 5.51
N ALA A 183 -4.59 -1.93 4.41
CA ALA A 183 -5.41 -0.72 4.42
C ALA A 183 -6.84 -0.98 4.93
N GLY A 184 -7.39 -2.19 4.76
CA GLY A 184 -8.68 -2.59 5.32
C GLY A 184 -8.73 -2.66 6.86
N MET A 185 -7.60 -2.53 7.56
CA MET A 185 -7.51 -2.51 9.02
C MET A 185 -7.60 -1.10 9.62
N THR A 186 -7.54 -0.04 8.81
CA THR A 186 -7.47 1.37 9.25
C THR A 186 -8.49 1.73 10.34
N ARG A 187 -9.74 1.26 10.21
CA ARG A 187 -10.82 1.55 11.18
C ARG A 187 -10.59 0.95 12.57
N LEU A 188 -9.77 -0.10 12.70
CA LEU A 188 -9.53 -0.83 13.95
C LEU A 188 -8.34 -0.30 14.77
N VAL A 189 -7.56 0.64 14.25
CA VAL A 189 -6.33 1.16 14.85
C VAL A 189 -6.49 1.57 16.31
N ARG A 190 -7.53 2.35 16.63
CA ARG A 190 -7.74 2.88 18.00
C ARG A 190 -8.08 1.77 18.99
N THR A 191 -8.93 0.84 18.59
CA THR A 191 -9.34 -0.28 19.44
C THR A 191 -8.16 -1.21 19.70
N VAL A 192 -7.42 -1.58 18.64
CA VAL A 192 -6.22 -2.41 18.77
C VAL A 192 -5.15 -1.74 19.65
N ALA A 193 -4.95 -0.43 19.49
CA ALA A 193 -4.00 0.31 20.34
C ALA A 193 -4.42 0.29 21.83
N SER A 194 -5.70 0.47 22.10
CA SER A 194 -6.25 0.38 23.46
C SER A 194 -6.09 -1.01 24.06
N ASP A 195 -6.44 -2.05 23.31
CA ASP A 195 -6.42 -3.45 23.77
C ASP A 195 -4.99 -3.95 24.05
N LEU A 196 -4.03 -3.53 23.22
CA LEU A 196 -2.64 -3.94 23.36
C LEU A 196 -1.82 -3.03 24.28
N GLY A 197 -2.31 -1.82 24.59
CA GLY A 197 -1.61 -0.82 25.38
C GLY A 197 -0.28 -0.39 24.75
N MET A 198 -0.24 -0.27 23.41
CA MET A 198 0.95 0.14 22.64
C MET A 198 0.55 1.01 21.45
N PRO A 199 1.47 1.85 20.92
CA PRO A 199 1.19 2.62 19.72
C PRO A 199 0.91 1.71 18.52
N VAL A 200 -0.09 2.09 17.71
CA VAL A 200 -0.44 1.41 16.46
C VAL A 200 -0.44 2.42 15.32
N VAL A 201 0.32 2.14 14.29
CA VAL A 201 0.46 2.99 13.10
C VAL A 201 -0.42 2.45 11.99
N ASP A 202 -1.26 3.33 11.47
CA ASP A 202 -2.03 3.12 10.25
C ASP A 202 -1.23 3.59 9.03
N GLY A 203 -1.03 2.71 8.06
CA GLY A 203 -0.25 3.01 6.86
C GLY A 203 -0.88 4.09 5.99
N VAL A 204 -2.21 4.11 5.88
CA VAL A 204 -2.93 5.11 5.06
C VAL A 204 -2.76 6.51 5.65
N ALA A 205 -3.03 6.66 6.96
CA ALA A 205 -2.85 7.92 7.64
C ALA A 205 -1.40 8.41 7.61
N ALA A 206 -0.45 7.50 7.83
CA ALA A 206 0.98 7.77 7.76
C ALA A 206 1.38 8.31 6.38
N ALA A 207 0.95 7.63 5.30
CA ALA A 207 1.29 8.00 3.94
C ALA A 207 0.68 9.36 3.54
N VAL A 208 -0.57 9.63 3.92
CA VAL A 208 -1.20 10.94 3.67
C VAL A 208 -0.40 12.06 4.35
N LYS A 209 -0.01 11.89 5.62
CA LYS A 209 0.76 12.91 6.34
C LYS A 209 2.15 13.13 5.77
N LEU A 210 2.83 12.06 5.36
CA LEU A 210 4.12 12.20 4.68
C LEU A 210 3.98 12.86 3.31
N ALA A 211 2.95 12.51 2.54
CA ALA A 211 2.67 13.16 1.25
C ALA A 211 2.41 14.67 1.42
N GLU A 212 1.56 15.06 2.38
CA GLU A 212 1.33 16.48 2.73
C GLU A 212 2.64 17.19 3.12
N SER A 213 3.50 16.52 3.88
CA SER A 213 4.78 17.08 4.32
C SER A 213 5.74 17.28 3.15
N LEU A 214 5.85 16.29 2.24
CA LEU A 214 6.70 16.39 1.06
C LEU A 214 6.23 17.51 0.13
N VAL A 215 4.93 17.61 -0.13
CA VAL A 215 4.34 18.69 -0.93
C VAL A 215 4.59 20.05 -0.27
N GLY A 216 4.34 20.16 1.04
CA GLY A 216 4.55 21.39 1.79
C GLY A 216 6.00 21.86 1.84
N LEU A 217 6.97 20.95 1.72
CA LEU A 217 8.40 21.22 1.60
C LEU A 217 8.85 21.49 0.16
N GLY A 218 7.96 21.39 -0.83
CA GLY A 218 8.30 21.54 -2.24
C GLY A 218 9.19 20.41 -2.78
N LEU A 219 9.12 19.21 -2.17
CA LEU A 219 9.90 18.05 -2.56
C LEU A 219 9.14 17.17 -3.55
N SER A 220 9.87 16.52 -4.43
CA SER A 220 9.33 15.65 -5.48
C SER A 220 10.22 14.43 -5.67
N THR A 221 9.74 13.44 -6.43
CA THR A 221 10.54 12.28 -6.82
C THR A 221 11.75 12.72 -7.63
N SER A 222 12.94 12.23 -7.28
CA SER A 222 14.17 12.49 -8.02
C SER A 222 14.08 12.02 -9.48
N ARG A 223 14.63 12.81 -10.40
CA ARG A 223 14.77 12.43 -11.81
C ARG A 223 16.21 12.05 -12.18
N VAL A 224 17.05 11.85 -11.16
CA VAL A 224 18.43 11.44 -11.33
C VAL A 224 18.59 9.97 -10.93
N GLY A 225 19.19 9.17 -11.79
CA GLY A 225 19.48 7.77 -11.50
C GLY A 225 18.26 6.86 -11.64
N SER A 226 17.95 6.12 -10.57
CA SER A 226 16.98 5.01 -10.61
C SER A 226 15.55 5.42 -10.99
N TYR A 227 15.14 6.64 -10.67
CA TYR A 227 13.79 7.15 -10.98
C TYR A 227 13.80 8.14 -12.15
N ALA A 228 14.84 8.12 -12.99
CA ALA A 228 14.77 8.80 -14.28
C ALA A 228 13.58 8.27 -15.10
N LYS A 229 12.97 9.13 -15.91
CA LYS A 229 11.79 8.71 -16.71
C LYS A 229 12.10 7.48 -17.56
N PRO A 230 11.15 6.55 -17.70
CA PRO A 230 11.34 5.36 -18.50
C PRO A 230 11.76 5.70 -19.93
N LEU A 231 12.74 4.98 -20.47
CA LEU A 231 13.18 5.17 -21.86
C LEU A 231 12.00 4.98 -22.83
N ALA A 232 11.94 5.80 -23.87
CA ALA A 232 10.94 5.69 -24.92
C ALA A 232 11.07 4.34 -25.65
N LYS A 233 10.01 3.53 -25.57
CA LYS A 233 9.86 2.26 -26.29
C LYS A 233 8.39 1.86 -26.34
N GLN A 234 8.04 0.98 -27.25
CA GLN A 234 6.71 0.40 -27.28
C GLN A 234 6.51 -0.50 -26.05
N ARG A 235 5.40 -0.32 -25.34
CA ARG A 235 4.92 -1.18 -24.27
C ARG A 235 3.46 -1.50 -24.52
N GLN A 236 3.09 -2.76 -24.39
CA GLN A 236 1.67 -3.13 -24.33
C GLN A 236 1.20 -2.95 -22.90
N TRP A 237 0.13 -2.17 -22.74
CA TRP A 237 -0.52 -1.90 -21.49
C TRP A 237 -1.89 -2.59 -21.43
N GLY A 238 -2.34 -2.93 -20.25
CA GLY A 238 -3.59 -3.67 -20.05
C GLY A 238 -3.46 -5.17 -20.33
N LEU A 239 -4.58 -5.87 -20.14
CA LEU A 239 -4.68 -7.27 -20.52
C LEU A 239 -4.80 -7.34 -22.05
N PRO A 240 -4.07 -8.24 -22.73
CA PRO A 240 -4.28 -8.46 -24.14
C PRO A 240 -5.74 -8.86 -24.37
N PRO A 241 -6.38 -8.45 -25.49
CA PRO A 241 -7.71 -8.92 -25.82
C PRO A 241 -7.72 -10.44 -25.77
N THR A 242 -8.70 -11.01 -25.09
CA THR A 242 -8.90 -12.47 -25.02
C THR A 242 -9.18 -12.99 -26.43
N THR A 243 -8.12 -13.29 -27.16
CA THR A 243 -8.25 -14.09 -28.38
C THR A 243 -8.53 -15.51 -27.93
N SER A 244 -9.72 -16.01 -28.21
CA SER A 244 -10.11 -17.42 -28.13
C SER A 244 -9.38 -18.27 -29.19
N GLN A 245 -8.11 -18.00 -29.45
CA GLN A 245 -7.25 -18.84 -30.25
C GLN A 245 -6.45 -19.74 -29.30
N GLY A 246 -6.95 -20.95 -29.16
CA GLY A 246 -6.23 -22.01 -28.47
C GLY A 246 -4.81 -22.09 -28.99
N CYS A 247 -3.84 -22.17 -28.09
CA CYS A 247 -2.49 -22.59 -28.41
C CYS A 247 -2.56 -23.96 -29.09
N GLN A 248 -2.53 -23.98 -30.41
CA GLN A 248 -2.18 -25.18 -31.14
C GLN A 248 -0.67 -25.38 -30.90
N GLY A 249 -0.36 -26.26 -29.96
CA GLY A 249 1.00 -26.72 -29.76
C GLY A 249 1.56 -27.33 -31.06
N PRO A 250 2.87 -27.28 -31.30
CA PRO A 250 3.46 -27.85 -32.50
C PRO A 250 3.11 -29.35 -32.57
N ALA A 251 2.55 -29.78 -33.71
CA ALA A 251 2.31 -31.16 -34.00
C ALA A 251 3.64 -31.93 -33.85
N ARG A 252 3.66 -32.89 -32.96
CA ARG A 252 4.81 -33.83 -32.84
C ARG A 252 4.81 -34.66 -34.13
N ALA A 253 5.86 -34.54 -34.93
CA ALA A 253 6.22 -35.44 -35.98
C ALA A 253 6.87 -36.73 -35.41
#